data_019807bae804d58ec9dce0bab09ed914
#
_entry.id   019807bae804d58ec9dce0bab09ed914
#
_cell.length_a   1.000
_cell.length_b   1.000
_cell.length_c   1.000
_cell.angle_alpha   90.00
_cell.angle_beta   90.00
_cell.angle_gamma   90.00
#
_symmetry.space_group_name_H-M   'P 1'
#
loop_
_entity.id
_entity.type
_entity.pdbx_description
1 polymer ?
#
loop_
_entity_poly.entity_id
_entity_poly.type
_entity_poly.pdbx_seq_one_letter_code
_entity_poly.pdbx_strand_id
1 'polypeptide(L)'
;MADLETLLRTQNRFMIGFDVVLGTATLLAPDRTLAVLGHREPSDDAREAFRRCAPIWLTFAAAHAVADRRGRPEDWWAVAWLRGTEIATDVLWSRSRSFNARGRRGMWFAGVSNAAMAAGYARLARSRRRRGGSGLSRLRG
;
A
#
# COMPACT_ATOMS: atom_id res chain seq x y z
N MET A 1 -8.08 -16.33 15.16
CA MET A 1 -8.61 -15.25 14.29
C MET A 1 -8.27 -13.86 14.81
N ALA A 2 -8.26 -13.63 16.14
CA ALA A 2 -7.83 -12.37 16.75
C ALA A 2 -6.39 -11.99 16.36
N ASP A 3 -5.47 -12.94 16.33
CA ASP A 3 -4.06 -12.70 16.00
C ASP A 3 -3.85 -12.18 14.58
N LEU A 4 -4.59 -12.72 13.59
CA LEU A 4 -4.49 -12.26 12.20
C LEU A 4 -5.02 -10.83 12.03
N GLU A 5 -6.14 -10.48 12.69
CA GLU A 5 -6.67 -9.11 12.65
C GLU A 5 -5.68 -8.13 13.27
N THR A 6 -5.09 -8.48 14.40
CA THR A 6 -4.07 -7.68 15.08
C THR A 6 -2.83 -7.50 14.19
N LEU A 7 -2.35 -8.57 13.56
CA LEU A 7 -1.23 -8.51 12.62
C LEU A 7 -1.53 -7.57 11.46
N LEU A 8 -2.69 -7.70 10.82
CA LEU A 8 -3.09 -6.85 9.69
C LEU A 8 -3.24 -5.38 10.09
N ARG A 9 -3.73 -5.09 11.29
CA ARG A 9 -3.79 -3.71 11.80
C ARG A 9 -2.41 -3.13 12.08
N THR A 10 -1.51 -3.92 12.67
CA THR A 10 -0.12 -3.50 12.91
C THR A 10 0.58 -3.21 11.57
N GLN A 11 0.43 -4.10 10.60
CA GLN A 11 0.93 -3.90 9.24
C GLN A 11 0.34 -2.63 8.61
N ASN A 12 -0.96 -2.40 8.75
CA ASN A 12 -1.63 -1.21 8.23
C ASN A 12 -1.05 0.09 8.82
N ARG A 13 -0.79 0.11 10.13
CA ARG A 13 -0.16 1.28 10.81
C ARG A 13 1.27 1.51 10.33
N PHE A 14 2.04 0.44 10.12
CA PHE A 14 3.35 0.55 9.50
C PHE A 14 3.26 1.20 8.12
N MET A 15 2.28 0.79 7.30
CA MET A 15 2.10 1.34 5.95
C MET A 15 1.71 2.82 5.96
N ILE A 16 0.96 3.31 6.97
CA ILE A 16 0.72 4.76 7.13
C ILE A 16 2.04 5.51 7.21
N GLY A 17 2.93 5.09 8.12
CA GLY A 17 4.24 5.72 8.28
C GLY A 17 5.11 5.60 7.03
N PHE A 18 5.16 4.42 6.44
CA PHE A 18 5.93 4.15 5.21
C PHE A 18 5.49 5.06 4.05
N ASP A 19 4.19 5.14 3.78
CA ASP A 19 3.66 5.93 2.66
C ASP A 19 3.80 7.44 2.91
N VAL A 20 3.69 7.90 4.17
CA VAL A 20 3.99 9.31 4.52
C VAL A 20 5.46 9.62 4.25
N VAL A 21 6.36 8.78 4.73
CA VAL A 21 7.81 8.98 4.52
C VAL A 21 8.16 8.95 3.04
N LEU A 22 7.67 7.94 2.31
CA LEU A 22 7.93 7.79 0.89
C LEU A 22 7.37 8.97 0.09
N GLY A 23 6.12 9.37 0.32
CA GLY A 23 5.49 10.49 -0.36
C GLY A 23 6.20 11.82 -0.07
N THR A 24 6.54 12.07 1.19
CA THR A 24 7.28 13.28 1.58
C THR A 24 8.69 13.31 1.00
N ALA A 25 9.42 12.19 1.08
CA ALA A 25 10.76 12.09 0.52
C ALA A 25 10.77 12.25 -1.02
N THR A 26 9.77 11.68 -1.70
CA THR A 26 9.61 11.84 -3.16
C THR A 26 9.33 13.29 -3.54
N LEU A 27 8.55 14.01 -2.76
CA LEU A 27 8.25 15.41 -3.00
C LEU A 27 9.48 16.32 -2.78
N LEU A 28 10.18 16.12 -1.67
CA LEU A 28 11.23 17.03 -1.21
C LEU A 28 12.63 16.67 -1.72
N ALA A 29 12.90 15.39 -1.96
CA ALA A 29 14.22 14.87 -2.35
C ALA A 29 14.10 13.72 -3.37
N PRO A 30 13.52 13.96 -4.56
CA PRO A 30 13.24 12.91 -5.55
C PRO A 30 14.51 12.15 -5.98
N ASP A 31 15.64 12.85 -6.14
CA ASP A 31 16.93 12.23 -6.51
C ASP A 31 17.39 11.20 -5.49
N ARG A 32 17.38 11.58 -4.21
CA ARG A 32 17.78 10.69 -3.12
C ARG A 32 16.82 9.51 -3.01
N THR A 33 15.54 9.76 -3.18
CA THR A 33 14.52 8.72 -3.10
C THR A 33 14.68 7.71 -4.25
N LEU A 34 14.88 8.18 -5.49
CA LEU A 34 15.15 7.34 -6.65
C LEU A 34 16.44 6.53 -6.46
N ALA A 35 17.51 7.15 -5.93
CA ALA A 35 18.76 6.45 -5.65
C ALA A 35 18.58 5.34 -4.59
N VAL A 36 17.84 5.60 -3.51
CA VAL A 36 17.51 4.61 -2.47
C VAL A 36 16.69 3.46 -3.05
N LEU A 37 15.76 3.74 -3.94
CA LEU A 37 14.97 2.74 -4.66
C LEU A 37 15.80 1.97 -5.70
N GLY A 38 17.04 2.40 -5.95
CA GLY A 38 17.96 1.72 -6.85
C GLY A 38 17.82 2.12 -8.31
N HIS A 39 17.21 3.26 -8.60
CA HIS A 39 17.16 3.82 -9.95
C HIS A 39 18.56 4.25 -10.38
N ARG A 40 18.91 3.92 -11.64
CA ARG A 40 20.17 4.33 -12.25
C ARG A 40 19.96 5.69 -12.93
N GLU A 41 20.82 6.64 -12.68
CA GLU A 41 20.93 7.91 -13.41
C GLU A 41 19.60 8.45 -13.98
N PRO A 42 18.64 8.87 -13.13
CA PRO A 42 17.36 9.37 -13.61
C PRO A 42 17.55 10.67 -14.41
N SER A 43 16.87 10.79 -15.55
CA SER A 43 16.78 12.04 -16.30
C SER A 43 15.99 13.10 -15.50
N ASP A 44 16.08 14.36 -15.90
CA ASP A 44 15.29 15.43 -15.27
C ASP A 44 13.79 15.19 -15.39
N ASP A 45 13.33 14.72 -16.55
CA ASP A 45 11.93 14.36 -16.76
C ASP A 45 11.49 13.21 -15.84
N ALA A 46 12.34 12.21 -15.62
CA ALA A 46 12.04 11.11 -14.69
C ALA A 46 11.93 11.59 -13.24
N ARG A 47 12.78 12.57 -12.84
CA ARG A 47 12.72 13.19 -11.51
C ARG A 47 11.43 13.96 -11.31
N GLU A 48 11.06 14.80 -12.28
CA GLU A 48 9.83 15.59 -12.19
C GLU A 48 8.57 14.71 -12.26
N ALA A 49 8.55 13.69 -13.11
CA ALA A 49 7.46 12.72 -13.14
C ALA A 49 7.34 11.96 -11.82
N PHE A 50 8.47 11.55 -11.23
CA PHE A 50 8.49 10.88 -9.93
C PHE A 50 8.01 11.78 -8.81
N ARG A 51 8.40 13.06 -8.78
CA ARG A 51 7.91 14.05 -7.82
C ARG A 51 6.39 14.19 -7.87
N ARG A 52 5.78 14.14 -9.06
CA ARG A 52 4.32 14.17 -9.25
C ARG A 52 3.61 12.93 -8.69
N CYS A 53 4.32 11.84 -8.46
CA CYS A 53 3.76 10.65 -7.81
C CYS A 53 3.62 10.80 -6.28
N ALA A 54 4.27 11.78 -5.65
CA ALA A 54 4.23 11.97 -4.20
C ALA A 54 2.80 11.99 -3.61
N PRO A 55 1.81 12.71 -4.19
CA PRO A 55 0.45 12.71 -3.70
C PRO A 55 -0.21 11.33 -3.69
N ILE A 56 0.22 10.40 -4.54
CA ILE A 56 -0.33 9.04 -4.60
C ILE A 56 -0.04 8.32 -3.27
N TRP A 57 1.22 8.31 -2.81
CA TRP A 57 1.59 7.68 -1.54
C TRP A 57 0.96 8.37 -0.34
N LEU A 58 0.86 9.70 -0.35
CA LEU A 58 0.15 10.43 0.70
C LEU A 58 -1.35 10.09 0.74
N THR A 59 -1.97 9.86 -0.43
CA THR A 59 -3.36 9.36 -0.52
C THR A 59 -3.47 7.94 0.02
N PHE A 60 -2.50 7.08 -0.23
CA PHE A 60 -2.44 5.73 0.34
C PHE A 60 -2.34 5.80 1.87
N ALA A 61 -1.45 6.63 2.40
CA ALA A 61 -1.35 6.86 3.84
C ALA A 61 -2.68 7.31 4.47
N ALA A 62 -3.37 8.26 3.81
CA ALA A 62 -4.68 8.71 4.26
C ALA A 62 -5.73 7.60 4.23
N ALA A 63 -5.78 6.79 3.18
CA ALA A 63 -6.70 5.65 3.07
C ALA A 63 -6.43 4.60 4.17
N HIS A 64 -5.16 4.27 4.43
CA HIS A 64 -4.75 3.39 5.52
C HIS A 64 -5.16 3.94 6.89
N ALA A 65 -4.99 5.25 7.13
CA ALA A 65 -5.39 5.91 8.38
C ALA A 65 -6.91 5.90 8.57
N VAL A 66 -7.70 6.11 7.51
CA VAL A 66 -9.16 6.01 7.54
C VAL A 66 -9.59 4.58 7.88
N ALA A 67 -9.00 3.57 7.23
CA ALA A 67 -9.30 2.16 7.51
C ALA A 67 -8.97 1.77 8.96
N ASP A 68 -7.84 2.24 9.51
CA ASP A 68 -7.48 1.96 10.91
C ASP A 68 -8.46 2.60 11.90
N ARG A 69 -8.88 3.84 11.64
CA ARG A 69 -9.79 4.59 12.52
C ARG A 69 -11.23 4.09 12.47
N ARG A 70 -11.79 3.94 11.26
CA ARG A 70 -13.20 3.59 11.06
C ARG A 70 -13.44 2.09 11.13
N GLY A 71 -12.52 1.30 10.59
CA GLY A 71 -12.58 -0.14 10.58
C GLY A 71 -13.77 -0.72 9.80
N ARG A 72 -14.39 0.04 8.91
CA ARG A 72 -15.54 -0.41 8.10
C ARG A 72 -15.09 -1.39 7.03
N PRO A 73 -15.95 -2.33 6.60
CA PRO A 73 -15.61 -3.23 5.50
C PRO A 73 -15.19 -2.50 4.22
N GLU A 74 -15.85 -1.39 3.89
CA GLU A 74 -15.58 -0.58 2.70
C GLU A 74 -14.18 0.04 2.74
N ASP A 75 -13.75 0.54 3.91
CA ASP A 75 -12.44 1.14 4.09
C ASP A 75 -11.33 0.08 3.89
N TRP A 76 -11.52 -1.14 4.42
CA TRP A 76 -10.60 -2.26 4.21
C TRP A 76 -10.58 -2.75 2.77
N TRP A 77 -11.72 -2.70 2.05
CA TRP A 77 -11.75 -2.97 0.63
C TRP A 77 -10.99 -1.91 -0.18
N ALA A 78 -11.12 -0.64 0.18
CA ALA A 78 -10.39 0.44 -0.48
C ALA A 78 -8.87 0.25 -0.37
N VAL A 79 -8.33 -0.04 0.82
CA VAL A 79 -6.88 -0.28 0.96
C VAL A 79 -6.45 -1.60 0.31
N ALA A 80 -7.29 -2.63 0.29
CA ALA A 80 -7.02 -3.85 -0.45
C ALA A 80 -6.88 -3.59 -1.95
N TRP A 81 -7.76 -2.77 -2.51
CA TRP A 81 -7.71 -2.35 -3.91
C TRP A 81 -6.45 -1.54 -4.21
N LEU A 82 -6.15 -0.51 -3.40
CA LEU A 82 -4.96 0.32 -3.58
C LEU A 82 -3.69 -0.52 -3.61
N ARG A 83 -3.50 -1.43 -2.65
CA ARG A 83 -2.34 -2.34 -2.65
C ARG A 83 -2.36 -3.32 -3.82
N GLY A 84 -3.54 -3.71 -4.27
CA GLY A 84 -3.69 -4.55 -5.46
C GLY A 84 -3.23 -3.88 -6.75
N THR A 85 -3.46 -2.58 -6.90
CA THR A 85 -3.01 -1.81 -8.08
C THR A 85 -1.48 -1.69 -8.18
N GLU A 86 -0.78 -1.64 -7.04
CA GLU A 86 0.68 -1.57 -6.99
C GLU A 86 1.37 -2.84 -7.52
N ILE A 87 0.73 -4.01 -7.41
CA ILE A 87 1.34 -5.30 -7.80
C ILE A 87 1.83 -5.27 -9.26
N ALA A 88 0.99 -4.77 -10.16
CA ALA A 88 1.34 -4.71 -11.59
C ALA A 88 2.54 -3.78 -11.83
N THR A 89 2.54 -2.62 -11.19
CA THR A 89 3.62 -1.63 -11.27
C THR A 89 4.93 -2.19 -10.72
N ASP A 90 4.89 -2.82 -9.55
CA ASP A 90 6.06 -3.43 -8.91
C ASP A 90 6.67 -4.54 -9.78
N VAL A 91 5.82 -5.40 -10.37
CA VAL A 91 6.27 -6.46 -11.28
C VAL A 91 6.92 -5.87 -12.55
N LEU A 92 6.33 -4.83 -13.14
CA LEU A 92 6.91 -4.16 -14.29
C LEU A 92 8.26 -3.52 -13.94
N TRP A 93 8.35 -2.84 -12.83
CA TRP A 93 9.57 -2.18 -12.36
C TRP A 93 10.65 -3.18 -11.96
N SER A 94 10.29 -4.33 -11.40
CA SER A 94 11.25 -5.39 -11.11
C SER A 94 11.99 -5.91 -12.35
N ARG A 95 11.42 -5.72 -13.54
CA ARG A 95 12.00 -6.09 -14.83
C ARG A 95 12.68 -4.93 -15.56
N SER A 96 12.50 -3.70 -15.06
CA SER A 96 13.03 -2.50 -15.71
C SER A 96 14.56 -2.44 -15.65
N ARG A 97 15.17 -2.04 -16.77
CA ARG A 97 16.62 -1.78 -16.87
C ARG A 97 17.02 -0.47 -16.17
N SER A 98 16.07 0.41 -15.88
CA SER A 98 16.31 1.64 -15.16
C SER A 98 16.70 1.42 -13.70
N PHE A 99 16.48 0.21 -13.16
CA PHE A 99 16.86 -0.15 -11.80
C PHE A 99 18.09 -1.06 -11.77
N ASN A 100 18.94 -0.87 -10.77
CA ASN A 100 20.01 -1.80 -10.45
C ASN A 100 19.45 -3.12 -9.88
N ALA A 101 20.30 -4.11 -9.65
CA ALA A 101 19.88 -5.44 -9.17
C ALA A 101 19.19 -5.38 -7.79
N ARG A 102 19.62 -4.45 -6.91
CA ARG A 102 19.02 -4.23 -5.60
C ARG A 102 17.61 -3.66 -5.73
N GLY A 103 17.44 -2.62 -6.57
CA GLY A 103 16.15 -1.99 -6.81
C GLY A 103 15.15 -2.98 -7.41
N ARG A 104 15.56 -3.78 -8.42
CA ARG A 104 14.69 -4.81 -9.01
C ARG A 104 14.23 -5.87 -7.99
N ARG A 105 15.14 -6.31 -7.09
CA ARG A 105 14.77 -7.23 -6.00
C ARG A 105 13.82 -6.56 -5.00
N GLY A 106 14.05 -5.28 -4.70
CA GLY A 106 13.17 -4.49 -3.85
C GLY A 106 11.76 -4.39 -4.42
N MET A 107 11.62 -4.10 -5.73
CA MET A 107 10.31 -4.04 -6.41
C MET A 107 9.62 -5.41 -6.43
N TRP A 108 10.35 -6.48 -6.66
CA TRP A 108 9.78 -7.83 -6.56
C TRP A 108 9.24 -8.12 -5.15
N PHE A 109 10.00 -7.79 -4.13
CA PHE A 109 9.57 -7.94 -2.74
C PHE A 109 8.35 -7.07 -2.43
N ALA A 110 8.32 -5.82 -2.92
CA ALA A 110 7.18 -4.92 -2.78
C ALA A 110 5.92 -5.52 -3.41
N GLY A 111 6.01 -6.06 -4.64
CA GLY A 111 4.88 -6.70 -5.32
C GLY A 111 4.32 -7.90 -4.54
N VAL A 112 5.18 -8.77 -4.02
CA VAL A 112 4.75 -9.90 -3.16
C VAL A 112 4.10 -9.40 -1.88
N SER A 113 4.67 -8.38 -1.24
CA SER A 113 4.13 -7.78 -0.01
C SER A 113 2.77 -7.11 -0.27
N ASN A 114 2.62 -6.38 -1.38
CA ASN A 114 1.36 -5.76 -1.79
C ASN A 114 0.29 -6.81 -2.07
N ALA A 115 0.64 -7.94 -2.70
CA ALA A 115 -0.29 -9.05 -2.92
C ALA A 115 -0.77 -9.67 -1.60
N ALA A 116 0.14 -9.91 -0.66
CA ALA A 116 -0.20 -10.44 0.67
C ALA A 116 -1.10 -9.47 1.45
N MET A 117 -0.78 -8.17 1.43
CA MET A 117 -1.58 -7.12 2.08
C MET A 117 -2.97 -7.01 1.44
N ALA A 118 -3.07 -6.96 0.12
CA ALA A 118 -4.34 -6.89 -0.60
C ALA A 118 -5.26 -8.08 -0.23
N ALA A 119 -4.71 -9.31 -0.23
CA ALA A 119 -5.45 -10.50 0.16
C ALA A 119 -5.88 -10.45 1.64
N GLY A 120 -4.99 -10.02 2.54
CA GLY A 120 -5.26 -9.88 3.96
C GLY A 120 -6.37 -8.88 4.27
N TYR A 121 -6.30 -7.68 3.71
CA TYR A 121 -7.31 -6.64 3.89
C TYR A 121 -8.65 -7.02 3.27
N ALA A 122 -8.67 -7.64 2.09
CA ALA A 122 -9.88 -8.18 1.49
C ALA A 122 -10.54 -9.25 2.38
N ARG A 123 -9.75 -10.12 3.00
CA ARG A 123 -10.25 -11.12 3.97
C ARG A 123 -10.83 -10.44 5.22
N LEU A 124 -10.17 -9.42 5.75
CA LEU A 124 -10.66 -8.65 6.89
C LEU A 124 -11.98 -7.94 6.56
N ALA A 125 -12.09 -7.32 5.40
CA ALA A 125 -13.32 -6.68 4.93
C ALA A 125 -14.49 -7.66 4.86
N ARG A 126 -14.28 -8.85 4.27
CA ARG A 126 -15.30 -9.91 4.18
C ARG A 126 -15.76 -10.40 5.55
N SER A 127 -14.82 -10.62 6.47
CA SER A 127 -15.13 -11.12 7.83
C SER A 127 -15.99 -10.14 8.61
N ARG A 128 -15.71 -8.84 8.49
CA ARG A 128 -16.47 -7.77 9.15
C ARG A 128 -17.87 -7.62 8.56
N ARG A 129 -18.01 -7.72 7.24
CA ARG A 129 -19.32 -7.68 6.58
C ARG A 129 -20.24 -8.80 7.06
N ARG A 130 -19.70 -10.04 7.24
CA ARG A 130 -20.46 -11.18 7.75
C ARG A 130 -20.92 -10.96 9.20
N ARG A 131 -20.07 -10.39 10.05
CA ARG A 131 -20.43 -10.11 11.46
C ARG A 131 -21.52 -9.04 11.59
N GLY A 132 -21.50 -8.00 10.74
CA GLY A 132 -22.52 -6.96 10.72
C GLY A 132 -23.91 -7.47 10.28
N GLY A 133 -23.94 -8.40 9.29
CA GLY A 133 -25.19 -9.01 8.81
C GLY A 133 -25.88 -9.92 9.80
N SER A 134 -25.12 -10.67 10.63
CA SER A 134 -25.71 -11.57 11.64
C SER A 134 -26.32 -10.86 12.85
N GLY A 135 -25.95 -9.60 13.10
CA GLY A 135 -26.56 -8.80 14.16
C GLY A 135 -27.97 -8.32 13.84
N LEU A 136 -28.25 -8.01 12.59
CA LEU A 136 -29.58 -7.52 12.14
C LEU A 136 -30.65 -8.61 12.09
N SER A 137 -30.26 -9.86 11.86
CA SER A 137 -31.22 -10.98 11.85
C SER A 137 -31.73 -11.37 13.23
N ARG A 138 -30.96 -11.11 14.30
CA ARG A 138 -31.37 -11.37 15.69
C ARG A 138 -32.33 -10.35 16.30
N LEU A 139 -32.49 -9.19 15.66
CA LEU A 139 -33.40 -8.14 16.13
C LEU A 139 -34.79 -8.20 15.44
N ARG A 140 -34.96 -9.12 14.49
CA ARG A 140 -36.24 -9.29 13.74
C ARG A 140 -36.99 -10.60 14.10
N GLY A 141 -36.52 -11.38 15.02
CA GLY A 141 -37.22 -12.55 15.57
C GLY A 141 -37.54 -12.34 17.04
#